data_8a2008ab1bddb9aa5e20e6b398e0f9a7
#
_entry.id   8a2008ab1bddb9aa5e20e6b398e0f9a7
#
_cell.length_a   1.000
_cell.length_b   1.000
_cell.length_c   1.000
_cell.angle_alpha   90.00
_cell.angle_beta   90.00
_cell.angle_gamma   90.00
#
_symmetry.space_group_name_H-M   'P 1'
#
loop_
_entity.id
_entity.type
_entity.pdbx_description
1 polymer ?
#
loop_
_entity_poly.entity_id
_entity_poly.type
_entity_poly.pdbx_seq_one_letter_code
_entity_poly.pdbx_strand_id
1 'polypeptide(L)'
;MIFLIVPKIIGIDYGSKKVGIAISDEGGAMAFPKATLANDRALIPSVVALIREENVTAVIVGDSKNADGKDNAIMYDARAFTLELQKVSSVAVHFEPEFYSSQEARMLTGKTLVDAEAAAIILNSYLDRKKNIT
;
A
#
# COMPACT_ATOMS: atom_id res chain seq x y z
N MET A 1 -1.84 32.21 12.38
CA MET A 1 -0.92 31.17 11.88
C MET A 1 -1.73 30.05 11.23
N ILE A 2 -1.39 29.72 10.00
CA ILE A 2 -2.07 28.65 9.27
C ILE A 2 -1.30 27.35 9.49
N PHE A 3 -1.98 26.35 10.06
CA PHE A 3 -1.40 25.02 10.20
C PHE A 3 -1.73 24.24 8.93
N LEU A 4 -0.71 23.92 8.16
CA LEU A 4 -0.86 23.05 6.99
C LEU A 4 -0.81 21.61 7.45
N ILE A 5 -1.91 20.88 7.24
CA ILE A 5 -1.91 19.44 7.42
C ILE A 5 -1.30 18.84 6.16
N VAL A 6 -0.12 18.24 6.31
CA VAL A 6 0.54 17.59 5.18
C VAL A 6 -0.04 16.18 5.05
N PRO A 7 -0.70 15.89 3.93
CA PRO A 7 -1.32 14.57 3.77
C PRO A 7 -0.27 13.48 3.64
N LYS A 8 -0.58 12.33 4.21
CA LYS A 8 0.23 11.12 4.08
C LYS A 8 -0.43 10.14 3.13
N ILE A 9 0.35 9.20 2.65
CA ILE A 9 -0.10 8.16 1.74
C ILE A 9 0.21 6.81 2.38
N ILE A 10 -0.74 5.87 2.26
CA ILE A 10 -0.56 4.49 2.72
C ILE A 10 -0.23 3.60 1.52
N GLY A 11 0.72 2.69 1.71
CA GLY A 11 0.99 1.59 0.79
C GLY A 11 0.44 0.30 1.38
N ILE A 12 -0.13 -0.55 0.53
CA ILE A 12 -0.73 -1.82 0.95
C ILE A 12 -0.19 -2.96 0.10
N ASP A 13 0.33 -3.98 0.77
CA ASP A 13 0.64 -5.27 0.16
C ASP A 13 -0.44 -6.25 0.63
N TYR A 14 -1.42 -6.49 -0.24
CA TYR A 14 -2.59 -7.29 0.10
C TYR A 14 -2.29 -8.78 -0.04
N GLY A 15 -2.42 -9.51 1.05
CA GLY A 15 -2.26 -10.96 1.08
C GLY A 15 -3.51 -11.67 1.58
N SER A 16 -3.60 -12.96 1.32
CA SER A 16 -4.79 -13.74 1.70
C SER A 16 -4.94 -13.90 3.21
N LYS A 17 -3.83 -13.94 3.94
CA LYS A 17 -3.84 -14.10 5.41
C LYS A 17 -3.40 -12.86 6.14
N LYS A 18 -2.50 -12.11 5.57
CA LYS A 18 -1.92 -10.90 6.17
C LYS A 18 -1.86 -9.79 5.15
N VAL A 19 -1.97 -8.57 5.62
CA VAL A 19 -1.90 -7.36 4.79
C VAL A 19 -0.83 -6.45 5.37
N GLY A 20 0.18 -6.14 4.56
CA GLY A 20 1.25 -5.23 4.95
C GLY A 20 0.84 -3.79 4.73
N ILE A 21 1.15 -2.93 5.69
CA ILE A 21 0.84 -1.50 5.64
C ILE A 21 2.13 -0.71 5.77
N ALA A 22 2.34 0.22 4.87
CA ALA A 22 3.40 1.22 4.95
C ALA A 22 2.79 2.61 4.93
N ILE A 23 3.53 3.59 5.39
CA ILE A 23 3.06 4.98 5.41
C ILE A 23 4.19 5.90 4.95
N SER A 24 3.84 6.95 4.22
CA SER A 24 4.80 7.96 3.81
C SER A 24 5.09 8.95 4.94
N ASP A 25 6.24 9.61 4.85
CA ASP A 25 6.52 10.74 5.72
C ASP A 25 5.66 11.95 5.29
N GLU A 26 5.72 13.02 6.06
CA GLU A 26 4.95 14.23 5.80
C GLU A 26 5.28 14.88 4.47
N GLY A 27 6.49 14.72 3.99
CA GLY A 27 6.89 15.29 2.71
C GLY A 27 6.57 14.43 1.50
N GLY A 28 6.09 13.20 1.72
CA GLY A 28 5.86 12.25 0.63
C GLY A 28 7.14 11.81 -0.05
N ALA A 29 8.28 11.90 0.62
CA ALA A 29 9.58 11.56 0.07
C ALA A 29 9.92 10.08 0.22
N MET A 30 9.57 9.50 1.36
CA MET A 30 9.91 8.12 1.70
C MET A 30 8.75 7.40 2.37
N ALA A 31 8.71 6.09 2.19
CA ALA A 31 7.75 5.22 2.87
C ALA A 31 8.45 4.37 3.91
N PHE A 32 7.74 4.10 4.99
CA PHE A 32 8.21 3.29 6.11
C PHE A 32 7.22 2.17 6.41
N PRO A 33 7.70 0.98 6.81
CA PRO A 33 6.80 -0.06 7.30
C PRO A 33 6.00 0.44 8.51
N LYS A 34 4.71 0.19 8.53
CA LYS A 34 3.84 0.66 9.62
C LYS A 34 3.27 -0.48 10.44
N ALA A 35 2.69 -1.48 9.79
CA ALA A 35 2.02 -2.58 10.48
C ALA A 35 1.80 -3.75 9.53
N THR A 36 1.63 -4.92 10.11
CA THR A 36 1.10 -6.09 9.42
C THR A 36 -0.19 -6.47 10.11
N LEU A 37 -1.28 -6.47 9.36
CA LEU A 37 -2.61 -6.73 9.87
C LEU A 37 -3.11 -8.11 9.41
N ALA A 38 -3.89 -8.77 10.25
CA ALA A 38 -4.57 -9.99 9.81
C ALA A 38 -5.64 -9.62 8.78
N ASN A 39 -5.78 -10.46 7.75
CA ASN A 39 -6.83 -10.26 6.75
C ASN A 39 -8.12 -10.93 7.26
N ASP A 40 -8.84 -10.21 8.09
CA ASP A 40 -10.08 -10.65 8.71
C ASP A 40 -11.07 -9.50 8.77
N ARG A 41 -12.13 -9.65 9.54
CA ARG A 41 -13.20 -8.65 9.66
C ARG A 41 -12.73 -7.32 10.25
N ALA A 42 -11.61 -7.32 10.97
CA ALA A 42 -11.05 -6.11 11.56
C ALA A 42 -10.20 -5.31 10.57
N LEU A 43 -9.89 -5.84 9.39
CA LEU A 43 -8.98 -5.21 8.45
C LEU A 43 -9.48 -3.83 8.01
N ILE A 44 -10.68 -3.74 7.46
CA ILE A 44 -11.23 -2.47 6.97
C ILE A 44 -11.35 -1.45 8.11
N PRO A 45 -11.95 -1.78 9.27
CA PRO A 45 -11.98 -0.83 10.39
C PRO A 45 -10.58 -0.35 10.83
N SER A 46 -9.59 -1.25 10.83
CA SER A 46 -8.22 -0.89 11.23
C SER A 46 -7.58 0.06 10.23
N VAL A 47 -7.76 -0.18 8.93
CA VAL A 47 -7.23 0.71 7.88
C VAL A 47 -7.94 2.07 7.92
N VAL A 48 -9.25 2.08 8.13
CA VAL A 48 -10.02 3.34 8.25
C VAL A 48 -9.53 4.15 9.45
N ALA A 49 -9.28 3.50 10.59
CA ALA A 49 -8.76 4.18 11.77
C ALA A 49 -7.40 4.83 11.47
N LEU A 50 -6.52 4.11 10.77
CA LEU A 50 -5.21 4.63 10.39
C LEU A 50 -5.33 5.81 9.42
N ILE A 51 -6.24 5.74 8.46
CA ILE A 51 -6.51 6.82 7.52
C ILE A 51 -6.89 8.10 8.28
N ARG A 52 -7.75 7.97 9.28
CA ARG A 52 -8.20 9.11 10.09
C ARG A 52 -7.11 9.65 10.99
N GLU A 53 -6.40 8.76 11.69
CA GLU A 53 -5.35 9.15 12.64
C GLU A 53 -4.19 9.86 11.97
N GLU A 54 -3.82 9.42 10.77
CA GLU A 54 -2.63 9.89 10.07
C GLU A 54 -2.95 10.89 8.95
N ASN A 55 -4.21 11.28 8.79
CA ASN A 55 -4.65 12.20 7.72
C ASN A 55 -4.27 11.69 6.33
N VAL A 56 -4.55 10.42 6.07
CA VAL A 56 -4.22 9.78 4.79
C VAL A 56 -5.20 10.22 3.72
N THR A 57 -4.68 10.63 2.56
CA THR A 57 -5.48 11.08 1.43
C THR A 57 -5.53 10.09 0.28
N ALA A 58 -4.55 9.20 0.22
CA ALA A 58 -4.48 8.22 -0.86
C ALA A 58 -3.94 6.89 -0.35
N VAL A 59 -4.37 5.82 -0.98
CA VAL A 59 -3.94 4.46 -0.70
C VAL A 59 -3.39 3.86 -1.99
N ILE A 60 -2.19 3.32 -1.92
CA ILE A 60 -1.51 2.70 -3.04
C ILE A 60 -1.46 1.20 -2.78
N VAL A 61 -2.01 0.41 -3.68
CA VAL A 61 -2.07 -1.04 -3.56
C VAL A 61 -1.19 -1.67 -4.63
N GLY A 62 -0.39 -2.66 -4.26
CA GLY A 62 0.43 -3.38 -5.22
C GLY A 62 -0.43 -4.17 -6.20
N ASP A 63 -0.08 -4.11 -7.47
CA ASP A 63 -0.78 -4.82 -8.55
C ASP A 63 0.12 -5.93 -9.08
N SER A 64 -0.08 -7.14 -8.58
CA SER A 64 0.72 -8.32 -8.94
C SER A 64 -0.03 -9.16 -9.97
N LYS A 65 0.07 -8.81 -11.25
CA LYS A 65 -0.59 -9.54 -12.31
C LYS A 65 0.19 -10.79 -12.70
N ASN A 66 -0.51 -11.75 -13.30
CA ASN A 66 0.12 -12.90 -13.92
C ASN A 66 0.99 -12.49 -15.12
N ALA A 67 1.84 -13.39 -15.58
CA ALA A 67 2.72 -13.13 -16.71
C ALA A 67 1.97 -12.73 -17.99
N ASP A 68 0.72 -13.15 -18.13
CA ASP A 68 -0.13 -12.79 -19.29
C ASP A 68 -0.83 -11.43 -19.13
N GLY A 69 -0.54 -10.70 -18.08
CA GLY A 69 -1.13 -9.39 -17.81
C GLY A 69 -2.51 -9.43 -17.17
N LYS A 70 -3.02 -10.61 -16.84
CA LYS A 70 -4.34 -10.76 -16.22
C LYS A 70 -4.22 -10.79 -14.70
N ASP A 71 -5.29 -10.36 -14.01
CA ASP A 71 -5.36 -10.45 -12.56
C ASP A 71 -5.34 -11.91 -12.11
N ASN A 72 -4.56 -12.20 -11.07
CA ASN A 72 -4.60 -13.48 -10.38
C ASN A 72 -5.68 -13.44 -9.29
N ALA A 73 -5.86 -14.58 -8.59
CA ALA A 73 -6.92 -14.70 -7.58
C ALA A 73 -6.79 -13.64 -6.48
N ILE A 74 -5.56 -13.35 -6.02
CA ILE A 74 -5.36 -12.39 -4.95
C ILE A 74 -5.70 -10.97 -5.41
N MET A 75 -5.52 -10.65 -6.70
CA MET A 75 -5.86 -9.33 -7.22
C MET A 75 -7.38 -9.11 -7.27
N TYR A 76 -8.16 -10.15 -7.55
CA TYR A 76 -9.62 -10.04 -7.44
C TYR A 76 -10.03 -9.67 -6.01
N ASP A 77 -9.43 -10.31 -5.03
CA ASP A 77 -9.71 -10.03 -3.61
C ASP A 77 -9.22 -8.63 -3.22
N ALA A 78 -8.05 -8.23 -3.70
CA ALA A 78 -7.51 -6.89 -3.43
C ALA A 78 -8.41 -5.80 -4.02
N ARG A 79 -8.93 -6.00 -5.23
CA ARG A 79 -9.86 -5.03 -5.83
C ARG A 79 -11.17 -4.95 -5.07
N ALA A 80 -11.70 -6.09 -4.62
CA ALA A 80 -12.90 -6.11 -3.77
C ALA A 80 -12.66 -5.36 -2.46
N PHE A 81 -11.50 -5.57 -1.84
CA PHE A 81 -11.09 -4.86 -0.63
C PHE A 81 -11.07 -3.34 -0.85
N THR A 82 -10.48 -2.87 -1.96
CA THR A 82 -10.42 -1.43 -2.23
C THR A 82 -11.79 -0.82 -2.46
N LEU A 83 -12.70 -1.54 -3.11
CA LEU A 83 -14.08 -1.07 -3.28
C LEU A 83 -14.79 -0.94 -1.93
N GLU A 84 -14.62 -1.91 -1.04
CA GLU A 84 -15.18 -1.84 0.32
C GLU A 84 -14.60 -0.66 1.09
N LEU A 85 -13.29 -0.46 0.99
CA LEU A 85 -12.60 0.65 1.67
C LEU A 85 -13.14 1.99 1.17
N GLN A 86 -13.35 2.15 -0.12
CA GLN A 86 -13.85 3.39 -0.70
C GLN A 86 -15.30 3.68 -0.33
N LYS A 87 -16.10 2.65 -0.01
CA LYS A 87 -17.46 2.86 0.47
C LYS A 87 -17.52 3.50 1.85
N VAL A 88 -16.52 3.21 2.69
CA VAL A 88 -16.51 3.68 4.08
C VAL A 88 -15.49 4.79 4.32
N SER A 89 -14.70 5.13 3.33
CA SER A 89 -13.69 6.18 3.42
C SER A 89 -13.56 6.85 2.06
N SER A 90 -13.35 8.17 2.07
CA SER A 90 -13.27 8.95 0.82
C SER A 90 -11.87 9.02 0.24
N VAL A 91 -10.98 8.09 0.59
CA VAL A 91 -9.61 8.10 0.07
C VAL A 91 -9.58 7.74 -1.42
N ALA A 92 -8.60 8.31 -2.11
CA ALA A 92 -8.27 7.87 -3.46
C ALA A 92 -7.49 6.56 -3.40
N VAL A 93 -7.75 5.65 -4.34
CA VAL A 93 -7.03 4.38 -4.43
C VAL A 93 -6.35 4.30 -5.78
N HIS A 94 -5.07 3.95 -5.77
CA HIS A 94 -4.28 3.73 -6.98
C HIS A 94 -3.57 2.39 -6.87
N PHE A 95 -3.40 1.73 -8.01
CA PHE A 95 -2.66 0.47 -8.07
C PHE A 95 -1.27 0.73 -8.65
N GLU A 96 -0.25 0.24 -7.96
CA GLU A 96 1.14 0.36 -8.39
C GLU A 96 1.63 -0.97 -8.93
N PRO A 97 2.08 -1.05 -10.19
CA PRO A 97 2.58 -2.31 -10.74
C PRO A 97 3.75 -2.85 -9.93
N GLU A 98 3.69 -4.13 -9.56
CA GLU A 98 4.77 -4.82 -8.87
C GLU A 98 5.67 -5.50 -9.90
N PHE A 99 6.51 -4.73 -10.59
CA PHE A 99 7.48 -5.29 -11.54
C PHE A 99 8.63 -5.95 -10.78
N TYR A 100 8.39 -7.14 -10.24
CA TYR A 100 9.41 -7.96 -9.56
C TYR A 100 10.00 -7.34 -8.30
N SER A 101 9.52 -6.20 -7.83
CA SER A 101 10.14 -5.47 -6.72
C SER A 101 10.27 -6.31 -5.46
N SER A 102 9.23 -7.04 -5.08
CA SER A 102 9.28 -7.90 -3.90
C SER A 102 10.23 -9.08 -4.09
N GLN A 103 10.20 -9.72 -5.27
CA GLN A 103 11.08 -10.83 -5.57
C GLN A 103 12.54 -10.39 -5.68
N GLU A 104 12.79 -9.27 -6.37
CA GLU A 104 14.14 -8.72 -6.46
C GLU A 104 14.71 -8.39 -5.10
N ALA A 105 13.93 -7.77 -4.23
CA ALA A 105 14.37 -7.44 -2.89
C ALA A 105 14.69 -8.69 -2.08
N ARG A 106 13.88 -9.75 -2.20
CA ARG A 106 14.14 -11.03 -1.54
C ARG A 106 15.40 -11.69 -2.07
N MET A 107 15.62 -11.66 -3.38
CA MET A 107 16.81 -12.21 -4.00
C MET A 107 18.06 -11.45 -3.61
N LEU A 108 18.00 -10.13 -3.57
CA LEU A 108 19.14 -9.29 -3.25
C LEU A 108 19.54 -9.38 -1.78
N THR A 109 18.58 -9.50 -0.86
CA THR A 109 18.84 -9.53 0.57
C THR A 109 18.95 -10.93 1.13
N GLY A 110 18.51 -11.96 0.41
CA GLY A 110 18.45 -13.31 0.92
C GLY A 110 17.46 -13.49 2.05
N LYS A 111 16.59 -12.51 2.30
CA LYS A 111 15.61 -12.53 3.39
C LYS A 111 14.20 -12.62 2.83
N THR A 112 13.33 -13.31 3.57
CA THR A 112 11.89 -13.20 3.34
C THR A 112 11.45 -11.86 3.94
N LEU A 113 10.92 -10.98 3.09
CA LEU A 113 10.41 -9.69 3.57
C LEU A 113 9.16 -9.89 4.40
N VAL A 114 9.06 -9.16 5.51
CA VAL A 114 7.77 -9.07 6.21
C VAL A 114 6.82 -8.20 5.38
N ASP A 115 5.52 -8.42 5.58
CA ASP A 115 4.49 -7.81 4.73
C ASP A 115 4.54 -6.28 4.74
N ALA A 116 4.82 -5.67 5.89
CA ALA A 116 4.95 -4.21 5.99
C ALA A 116 6.15 -3.68 5.21
N GLU A 117 7.25 -4.43 5.15
CA GLU A 117 8.42 -4.04 4.34
C GLU A 117 8.09 -4.11 2.85
N ALA A 118 7.36 -5.15 2.43
CA ALA A 118 6.89 -5.26 1.05
C ALA A 118 5.98 -4.09 0.69
N ALA A 119 5.09 -3.70 1.58
CA ALA A 119 4.23 -2.53 1.38
C ALA A 119 5.05 -1.24 1.24
N ALA A 120 6.13 -1.10 2.02
CA ALA A 120 7.01 0.06 1.90
C ALA A 120 7.72 0.12 0.54
N ILE A 121 8.12 -1.03 0.00
CA ILE A 121 8.72 -1.11 -1.33
C ILE A 121 7.72 -0.65 -2.40
N ILE A 122 6.48 -1.12 -2.31
CA ILE A 122 5.41 -0.71 -3.23
C ILE A 122 5.20 0.81 -3.17
N LEU A 123 5.09 1.35 -1.97
CA LEU A 123 4.84 2.77 -1.79
C LEU A 123 6.04 3.62 -2.25
N ASN A 124 7.26 3.20 -1.93
CA ASN A 124 8.46 3.90 -2.39
C ASN A 124 8.56 3.91 -3.92
N SER A 125 8.19 2.81 -4.58
CA SER A 125 8.15 2.74 -6.04
C SER A 125 7.19 3.78 -6.62
N TYR A 126 6.01 3.90 -6.03
CA TYR A 126 5.03 4.91 -6.43
C TYR A 126 5.56 6.33 -6.22
N LEU A 127 6.15 6.60 -5.04
CA LEU A 127 6.67 7.93 -4.72
C LEU A 127 7.81 8.34 -5.64
N ASP A 128 8.72 7.41 -5.94
CA ASP A 128 9.85 7.67 -6.83
C ASP A 128 9.38 7.96 -8.25
N ARG A 129 8.41 7.18 -8.73
CA ARG A 129 7.84 7.38 -10.06
C ARG A 129 7.12 8.73 -10.16
N LYS A 130 6.40 9.11 -9.13
CA LYS A 130 5.69 10.39 -9.09
C LYS A 130 6.66 11.57 -9.12
N LYS A 131 7.80 11.48 -8.45
CA LYS A 131 8.83 12.53 -8.48
C LYS A 131 9.41 12.72 -9.88
N ASN A 132 9.55 11.65 -10.64
CA ASN A 132 10.17 11.68 -11.96
C ASN A 132 9.24 12.22 -13.06
N ILE A 133 7.96 12.40 -12.77
CA ILE A 133 7.00 12.93 -13.73
C ILE A 133 7.00 14.47 -13.73
N THR A 134 7.47 15.08 -12.69
CA THR A 134 7.60 16.55 -12.62
C THR A 134 8.97 17.00 -13.12
#